data_05106582ebcf7f0e27abb918f294bb84
#
_entry.id   05106582ebcf7f0e27abb918f294bb84
#
_cell.length_a   1.000
_cell.length_b   1.000
_cell.length_c   1.000
_cell.angle_alpha   90.00
_cell.angle_beta   90.00
_cell.angle_gamma   90.00
#
_symmetry.space_group_name_H-M   'P 1'
#
loop_
_entity.id
_entity.type
_entity.pdbx_description
1 polymer ?
#
loop_
_entity_poly.entity_id
_entity_poly.type
_entity_poly.pdbx_seq_one_letter_code
_entity_poly.pdbx_strand_id
1 'polypeptide(L)' 'MTKLKEAKAPTVRETDTYERTSAIVVSLHPRYLTIHLKGAREALDVPYGAILDLGRKMAYKRKAS' A
#
# COMPACT_ATOMS: atom_id res chain seq x y z
N MET A 1 -2.77 -14.08 14.76
CA MET A 1 -2.39 -13.12 13.69
C MET A 1 -1.09 -12.41 14.07
N THR A 2 -0.16 -12.35 13.17
CA THR A 2 1.14 -11.71 13.42
C THR A 2 1.03 -10.21 13.19
N LYS A 3 1.40 -9.42 14.19
CA LYS A 3 1.41 -7.97 14.09
C LYS A 3 2.68 -7.50 13.39
N LEU A 4 2.56 -6.43 12.61
CA LEU A 4 3.72 -5.73 12.11
C LEU A 4 4.41 -5.03 13.28
N LYS A 5 5.69 -5.27 13.44
CA LYS A 5 6.50 -4.64 14.49
C LYS A 5 7.48 -3.68 13.85
N GLU A 6 7.89 -2.66 14.59
CA GLU A 6 9.00 -1.83 14.17
C GLU A 6 10.24 -2.73 14.11
N ALA A 7 10.70 -2.94 12.91
CA ALA A 7 11.90 -3.71 12.66
C ALA A 7 12.97 -2.79 12.10
N LYS A 8 14.20 -3.27 12.05
CA LYS A 8 15.30 -2.51 11.45
C LYS A 8 15.04 -2.21 9.98
N ALA A 9 14.23 -3.02 9.32
CA ALA A 9 13.83 -2.79 7.94
C ALA A 9 12.36 -3.17 7.77
N PRO A 10 11.58 -2.40 7.00
CA PRO A 10 10.20 -2.75 6.73
C PRO A 10 10.11 -3.99 5.83
N THR A 11 8.93 -4.61 5.82
CA THR A 11 8.65 -5.68 4.86
C THR A 11 8.36 -5.05 3.52
N VAL A 12 9.21 -5.29 2.54
CA VAL A 12 9.09 -4.72 1.20
C VAL A 12 8.68 -5.82 0.22
N ARG A 13 7.67 -5.53 -0.59
CA ARG A 13 7.19 -6.48 -1.60
C ARG A 13 6.88 -5.76 -2.90
N GLU A 14 7.34 -6.35 -3.99
CA GLU A 14 6.95 -5.92 -5.32
C GLU A 14 5.61 -6.58 -5.64
N THR A 15 4.64 -5.78 -6.07
CA THR A 15 3.32 -6.30 -6.42
C THR A 15 3.30 -6.75 -7.89
N ASP A 16 2.25 -7.45 -8.26
CA ASP A 16 2.00 -7.83 -9.65
C ASP A 16 1.11 -6.81 -10.37
N THR A 17 1.11 -5.59 -9.87
CA THR A 17 0.37 -4.48 -10.42
C THR A 17 1.35 -3.47 -11.01
N TYR A 18 1.07 -3.02 -12.21
CA TYR A 18 1.95 -2.09 -12.91
C TYR A 18 1.22 -0.81 -13.24
N GLU A 19 1.96 0.29 -13.17
CA GLU A 19 1.54 1.54 -13.78
C GLU A 19 2.47 1.80 -14.95
N ARG A 20 1.93 1.78 -16.16
CA ARG A 20 2.71 1.79 -17.40
C ARG A 20 3.63 0.56 -17.43
N THR A 21 4.93 0.75 -17.36
CA THR A 21 5.92 -0.34 -17.40
C THR A 21 6.59 -0.59 -16.07
N SER A 22 6.21 0.16 -15.03
CA SER A 22 6.85 0.08 -13.71
C SER A 22 5.96 -0.65 -12.71
N ALA A 23 6.52 -1.65 -12.04
CA ALA A 23 5.83 -2.36 -11.00
C ALA A 23 5.60 -1.47 -9.79
N ILE A 24 4.47 -1.65 -9.11
CA ILE A 24 4.18 -0.96 -7.86
C ILE A 24 4.81 -1.76 -6.72
N VAL A 25 5.58 -1.08 -5.89
CA VAL A 25 6.26 -1.67 -4.74
C VAL A 25 5.65 -1.11 -3.46
N VAL A 26 5.39 -1.97 -2.49
CA VAL A 26 4.86 -1.56 -1.20
C VAL A 26 5.83 -1.93 -0.09
N SER A 27 5.99 -1.03 0.87
CA SER A 27 6.76 -1.25 2.08
C SER A 27 5.81 -1.18 3.27
N LEU A 28 5.73 -2.26 4.04
CA LEU A 28 4.81 -2.35 5.17
C LEU A 28 5.49 -1.87 6.44
N HIS A 29 4.89 -0.86 7.07
CA HIS A 29 5.30 -0.36 8.38
C HIS A 29 4.19 -0.62 9.39
N PRO A 30 4.44 -0.50 10.71
CA PRO A 30 3.40 -0.79 11.71
C PRO A 30 2.15 0.07 11.62
N ARG A 31 2.25 1.34 11.19
CA ARG A 31 1.14 2.28 11.19
C ARG A 31 0.72 2.77 9.81
N TYR A 32 1.54 2.54 8.81
CA TYR A 32 1.30 3.03 7.46
C TYR A 32 2.03 2.14 6.47
N LEU A 33 1.72 2.30 5.20
CA LEU A 33 2.52 1.70 4.15
C LEU A 33 3.10 2.80 3.27
N THR A 34 4.23 2.50 2.67
CA THR A 34 4.83 3.36 1.65
C THR A 34 4.63 2.68 0.31
N ILE A 35 4.17 3.42 -0.68
CA ILE A 35 3.92 2.91 -2.02
C ILE A 35 4.73 3.74 -3.02
N HIS A 36 5.39 3.07 -3.95
CA HIS A 36 6.14 3.74 -5.00
C HIS A 36 6.26 2.85 -6.23
N LEU A 37 6.61 3.46 -7.34
CA LEU A 37 6.91 2.73 -8.56
C LEU A 37 8.37 2.26 -8.50
N LYS A 38 8.62 1.07 -9.02
CA LYS A 38 9.97 0.50 -9.04
C LYS A 38 10.92 1.43 -9.79
N GLY A 39 12.00 1.81 -9.13
CA GLY A 39 12.98 2.72 -9.69
C GLY A 39 12.64 4.20 -9.59
N ALA A 40 11.45 4.56 -9.12
CA ALA A 40 11.05 5.95 -8.93
C ALA A 40 11.59 6.49 -7.59
N ARG A 41 11.87 7.79 -7.58
CA ARG A 41 12.34 8.46 -6.36
C ARG A 41 11.19 8.81 -5.44
N GLU A 42 10.02 9.08 -5.99
CA GLU A 42 8.85 9.47 -5.22
C GLU A 42 8.26 8.28 -4.50
N ALA A 43 8.03 8.43 -3.21
CA ALA A 43 7.37 7.43 -2.39
C ALA A 43 6.27 8.11 -1.59
N LEU A 44 5.11 7.49 -1.53
CA LEU A 44 3.94 8.04 -0.85
C LEU A 44 3.64 7.22 0.38
N ASP A 45 3.58 7.87 1.54
CA ASP A 45 3.22 7.22 2.80
C ASP A 45 1.70 7.33 2.98
N VAL A 46 1.05 6.18 3.17
CA VAL A 46 -0.40 6.12 3.30
C VAL A 46 -0.76 5.41 4.60
N PRO A 47 -1.41 6.10 5.54
CA PRO A 47 -1.86 5.45 6.78
C PRO A 47 -2.86 4.33 6.48
N TYR A 48 -2.83 3.26 7.26
CA TYR A 48 -3.75 2.13 7.04
C TYR A 48 -5.22 2.55 7.20
N GLY A 49 -5.51 3.50 8.07
CA GLY A 49 -6.86 4.03 8.21
C GLY A 49 -7.40 4.64 6.93
N ALA A 50 -6.57 5.37 6.21
CA ALA A 50 -6.96 5.95 4.92
C ALA A 50 -7.22 4.86 3.87
N ILE A 51 -6.41 3.80 3.89
CA ILE A 51 -6.59 2.67 2.98
C ILE A 51 -7.90 1.95 3.28
N LEU A 52 -8.21 1.76 4.56
CA LEU A 52 -9.47 1.14 4.96
C LEU A 52 -10.66 1.97 4.51
N ASP A 53 -10.61 3.28 4.68
CA ASP A 53 -11.66 4.19 4.23
C ASP A 53 -11.86 4.12 2.73
N LEU A 54 -10.78 4.12 1.99
CA LEU A 54 -10.85 3.97 0.53
C LEU A 54 -11.48 2.64 0.13
N GLY A 55 -11.09 1.56 0.80
CA GLY A 55 -11.65 0.24 0.55
C GLY A 55 -13.15 0.19 0.82
N ARG A 56 -13.60 0.83 1.90
CA ARG A 56 -15.02 0.92 2.22
C ARG A 56 -15.79 1.69 1.15
N LYS A 57 -15.26 2.81 0.69
CA LYS A 57 -15.88 3.60 -0.37
C LYS A 57 -16.00 2.80 -1.66
N MET A 58 -14.98 2.07 -2.03
CA MET A 58 -14.99 1.24 -3.23
C MET A 58 -16.01 0.11 -3.12
N ALA A 59 -16.08 -0.55 -1.97
CA ALA A 59 -17.05 -1.62 -1.73
C ALA A 59 -18.48 -1.08 -1.77
N TYR A 60 -18.71 0.11 -1.19
CA TYR A 60 -20.02 0.75 -1.19
C TYR A 60 -20.48 1.06 -2.61
N LYS A 61 -19.61 1.61 -3.44
CA LYS A 61 -19.92 1.89 -4.84
C LYS A 61 -20.31 0.64 -5.61
N ARG A 62 -19.64 -0.47 -5.35
CA ARG A 62 -19.97 -1.75 -6.01
C ARG A 62 -21.36 -2.23 -5.65
N LYS A 63 -21.79 -2.06 -4.41
CA LYS A 63 -23.11 -2.45 -3.96
C LYS A 63 -24.19 -1.56 -4.54
N ALA A 64 -23.87 -0.31 -4.80
CA ALA A 64 -24.83 0.67 -5.32
C ALA A 64 -25.02 0.58 -6.83
N SER A 65 -24.13 -0.07 -7.52
CA SER A 65 -24.19 -0.17 -8.99
C SER A 65 -24.93 -1.40 -9.52
#